data_7b130672826a713e46e4786b07cd8662
#
_entry.id   7b130672826a713e46e4786b07cd8662
#
_cell.length_a   1.000
_cell.length_b   1.000
_cell.length_c   1.000
_cell.angle_alpha   90.00
_cell.angle_beta   90.00
_cell.angle_gamma   90.00
#
_symmetry.space_group_name_H-M   'P 1'
#
loop_
_entity.id
_entity.type
_entity.pdbx_description
1 polymer ?
#
loop_
_entity_poly.entity_id
_entity_poly.type
_entity_poly.pdbx_seq_one_letter_code
_entity_poly.pdbx_strand_id
1 'polypeptide(L)'
;VWIITYNKIQKESYILGLFFNKIKIARCFNHRQKKRKKFVSDRFYAGATYFSTGVFLCLAISEGKKVYLSRACARVAGQSYIFTIDNETLFFKFGSDNECQGFHLLISKIKAGQSTSMFTVRTEDSSAMQYFQFYGYLSQQQNMMQDYVRTSTYQRAILTNARDFLDKVVLDVGAGSGILSFFAAQAGARKVYAVEASSMAHHAQALVKTNGLDDRIQVIAGKIEEIELPEEVDIIISEPMGYMLYNERMLETYLHAKKWLKPNGNMFPTRGDLHIAPFTDDALFMEQYNKANFWYQTFFHGVDLSDLRTAAMKEYFRQPIVDTFDIRMCMALSTRHVVDFLTADETDLHRIEVPFRFELLQSGTCHGLAFWFDVLFAGSTEHIWLSTSPTEPLTHWYQVRCLLETPIFAKQGQALVGRVLLLANKRQSYDVTMELSLEGTNITSSNTLDLKNPYFRYTGAPAVPPPGVNSSSPSEKYWHSSDAVLNGQRNIGDVQQYFDPSTNGANPSVLKTVMLQDEFIKRICINQNGDV
;
A
#
# COMPACT_ATOMS: atom_id res chain seq x y z
N VAL A 1 -41.29 8.11 17.49
CA VAL A 1 -40.36 7.53 16.49
C VAL A 1 -40.07 8.62 15.47
N TRP A 2 -38.79 8.97 15.32
CA TRP A 2 -38.31 9.91 14.32
C TRP A 2 -37.77 9.13 13.11
N ILE A 3 -38.19 9.48 11.91
CA ILE A 3 -37.68 8.91 10.66
C ILE A 3 -36.70 9.89 10.06
N ILE A 4 -35.44 9.50 9.94
CA ILE A 4 -34.36 10.28 9.36
C ILE A 4 -33.98 9.64 8.03
N THR A 5 -34.12 10.39 6.93
CA THR A 5 -33.79 9.93 5.59
C THR A 5 -32.52 10.66 5.10
N TYR A 6 -31.53 9.91 4.69
CA TYR A 6 -30.24 10.39 4.23
C TYR A 6 -30.22 10.62 2.71
N ASN A 7 -29.74 11.78 2.29
CA ASN A 7 -29.42 12.09 0.89
C ASN A 7 -28.00 12.66 0.82
N LYS A 8 -27.20 12.10 -0.07
CA LYS A 8 -25.77 12.26 -0.36
C LYS A 8 -25.18 13.67 -0.19
N ILE A 9 -23.94 13.75 0.35
CA ILE A 9 -23.27 15.00 0.74
C ILE A 9 -22.02 15.28 -0.06
N GLN A 10 -21.77 16.59 -0.24
CA GLN A 10 -20.47 17.16 -0.58
C GLN A 10 -19.83 17.82 0.64
N LYS A 11 -18.54 17.45 0.84
CA LYS A 11 -17.39 18.09 1.53
C LYS A 11 -17.60 19.24 2.52
N GLU A 12 -17.02 19.10 3.70
CA GLU A 12 -15.92 19.81 4.37
C GLU A 12 -15.91 19.65 5.90
N SER A 13 -14.69 19.44 6.44
CA SER A 13 -14.11 19.73 7.77
C SER A 13 -14.35 18.84 8.98
N TYR A 14 -13.29 18.16 9.36
CA TYR A 14 -12.64 17.84 10.65
C TYR A 14 -13.44 17.65 11.94
N ILE A 15 -13.14 16.57 12.55
CA ILE A 15 -13.45 15.83 13.77
C ILE A 15 -14.28 14.61 13.37
N LEU A 16 -13.93 13.42 13.87
CA LEU A 16 -14.62 12.15 13.60
C LEU A 16 -16.14 12.34 13.51
N GLY A 17 -16.57 13.00 12.47
CA GLY A 17 -17.92 13.37 12.16
C GLY A 17 -18.30 12.70 10.87
N LEU A 18 -19.16 11.71 10.95
CA LEU A 18 -20.00 11.37 9.82
C LEU A 18 -20.84 12.59 9.52
N PHE A 19 -20.40 13.40 8.54
CA PHE A 19 -21.17 14.56 8.08
C PHE A 19 -22.34 14.12 7.23
N PHE A 20 -23.54 14.39 7.68
CA PHE A 20 -24.77 14.16 6.94
C PHE A 20 -25.35 15.50 6.49
N ASN A 21 -25.25 15.87 5.22
CA ASN A 21 -25.95 17.01 4.67
C ASN A 21 -27.35 16.60 4.20
N LYS A 22 -28.37 17.17 4.82
CA LYS A 22 -29.81 16.99 4.60
C LYS A 22 -30.36 15.63 5.04
N ILE A 23 -30.49 15.47 6.34
CA ILE A 23 -31.35 14.46 6.94
C ILE A 23 -32.76 15.02 7.02
N LYS A 24 -33.75 14.35 6.43
CA LYS A 24 -35.17 14.66 6.63
C LYS A 24 -35.67 13.86 7.82
N ILE A 25 -36.09 14.54 8.87
CA ILE A 25 -36.68 13.92 10.05
C ILE A 25 -38.20 13.93 9.92
N ALA A 26 -38.83 12.77 10.03
CA ALA A 26 -40.27 12.64 10.15
C ALA A 26 -40.65 12.04 11.50
N ARG A 27 -41.49 12.72 12.25
CA ARG A 27 -42.03 12.21 13.53
C ARG A 27 -43.24 11.32 13.23
N CYS A 28 -43.16 10.03 13.52
CA CYS A 28 -44.29 9.12 13.46
C CYS A 28 -45.04 9.15 14.79
N PHE A 29 -46.31 9.63 14.76
CA PHE A 29 -47.16 9.65 15.92
C PHE A 29 -47.92 8.33 16.11
N ASN A 30 -48.08 7.94 17.37
CA ASN A 30 -48.93 6.86 17.77
C ASN A 30 -50.41 7.16 17.45
N HIS A 31 -51.17 6.19 17.04
CA HIS A 31 -52.42 6.20 16.30
C HIS A 31 -53.62 6.78 17.07
N ARG A 32 -53.54 7.95 17.72
CA ARG A 32 -54.74 8.56 18.34
C ARG A 32 -54.88 10.09 18.26
N GLN A 33 -54.04 10.82 17.54
CA GLN A 33 -54.37 12.26 17.28
C GLN A 33 -53.93 12.70 15.89
N LYS A 34 -54.90 13.02 15.04
CA LYS A 34 -54.74 13.74 13.79
C LYS A 34 -54.30 15.19 14.08
N LYS A 35 -53.02 15.53 13.87
CA LYS A 35 -52.59 16.92 13.63
C LYS A 35 -51.41 16.96 12.63
N ARG A 36 -51.41 18.05 11.83
CA ARG A 36 -50.65 18.32 10.61
C ARG A 36 -49.14 18.09 10.75
N LYS A 37 -48.56 17.48 9.73
CA LYS A 37 -47.11 17.29 9.53
C LYS A 37 -46.40 18.63 9.32
N LYS A 38 -45.42 18.98 10.12
CA LYS A 38 -44.46 20.04 9.89
C LYS A 38 -43.10 19.39 9.62
N PHE A 39 -42.52 19.62 8.45
CA PHE A 39 -41.16 19.19 8.15
C PHE A 39 -40.23 20.27 8.67
N VAL A 40 -39.27 19.88 9.50
CA VAL A 40 -38.18 20.73 9.96
C VAL A 40 -36.90 20.14 9.40
N SER A 41 -36.13 20.93 8.67
CA SER A 41 -34.82 20.56 8.15
C SER A 41 -33.74 21.22 9.03
N ASP A 42 -33.24 20.50 10.01
CA ASP A 42 -32.08 20.94 10.79
C ASP A 42 -30.82 20.16 10.38
N ARG A 43 -29.65 20.78 10.50
CA ARG A 43 -28.36 20.15 10.25
C ARG A 43 -27.95 19.36 11.47
N PHE A 44 -27.58 18.09 11.27
CA PHE A 44 -27.08 17.22 12.33
C PHE A 44 -25.61 16.89 12.11
N TYR A 45 -24.86 16.82 13.20
CA TYR A 45 -23.47 16.36 13.25
C TYR A 45 -23.41 15.15 14.19
N ALA A 46 -22.78 14.05 13.77
CA ALA A 46 -22.56 12.88 14.62
C ALA A 46 -21.04 12.66 14.79
N GLY A 47 -20.58 12.61 16.03
CA GLY A 47 -19.20 12.30 16.39
C GLY A 47 -19.16 11.35 17.58
N ALA A 48 -18.12 10.53 17.70
CA ALA A 48 -17.90 9.67 18.86
C ALA A 48 -16.70 10.19 19.66
N THR A 49 -16.87 10.34 20.97
CA THR A 49 -15.79 10.74 21.87
C THR A 49 -15.60 9.66 22.93
N TYR A 50 -14.36 9.23 23.16
CA TYR A 50 -14.01 8.25 24.19
C TYR A 50 -13.62 8.95 25.49
N PHE A 51 -14.19 8.51 26.60
CA PHE A 51 -13.74 8.82 27.94
C PHE A 51 -13.61 7.52 28.75
N SER A 52 -12.81 7.53 29.81
CA SER A 52 -12.48 6.36 30.63
C SER A 52 -13.67 5.61 31.27
N THR A 53 -14.90 6.08 31.10
CA THR A 53 -16.11 5.52 31.69
C THR A 53 -17.20 5.09 30.69
N GLY A 54 -16.96 5.17 29.37
CA GLY A 54 -17.92 4.71 28.36
C GLY A 54 -17.76 5.36 26.99
N VAL A 55 -18.40 4.74 25.99
CA VAL A 55 -18.40 5.22 24.61
C VAL A 55 -19.62 6.10 24.36
N PHE A 56 -19.40 7.30 23.88
CA PHE A 56 -20.47 8.26 23.57
C PHE A 56 -20.59 8.42 22.05
N LEU A 57 -21.76 8.20 21.49
CA LEU A 57 -22.10 8.69 20.16
C LEU A 57 -22.65 10.11 20.32
N CYS A 58 -21.89 11.11 19.90
CA CYS A 58 -22.40 12.47 19.84
C CYS A 58 -23.25 12.64 18.58
N LEU A 59 -24.55 12.54 18.72
CA LEU A 59 -25.49 13.09 17.74
C LEU A 59 -25.68 14.56 18.11
N ALA A 60 -24.97 15.46 17.44
CA ALA A 60 -25.21 16.88 17.58
C ALA A 60 -26.53 17.21 16.85
N ILE A 61 -27.62 17.09 17.54
CA ILE A 61 -28.82 17.89 17.31
C ILE A 61 -28.42 19.28 17.81
N SER A 62 -28.83 20.36 17.16
CA SER A 62 -28.41 21.77 17.35
C SER A 62 -28.19 22.29 18.79
N GLU A 63 -28.24 21.45 19.80
CA GLU A 63 -28.11 21.73 21.23
C GLU A 63 -27.06 20.86 21.98
N GLY A 64 -26.14 20.16 21.30
CA GLY A 64 -24.98 19.54 21.94
C GLY A 64 -25.25 18.41 22.96
N LYS A 65 -26.30 17.63 22.85
CA LYS A 65 -26.60 16.51 23.76
C LYS A 65 -25.72 15.31 23.47
N LYS A 66 -24.99 14.82 24.48
CA LYS A 66 -24.24 13.57 24.46
C LYS A 66 -25.18 12.38 24.66
N VAL A 67 -25.08 11.35 23.84
CA VAL A 67 -25.94 10.17 23.89
C VAL A 67 -25.13 8.96 24.26
N TYR A 68 -25.55 8.23 25.30
CA TYR A 68 -25.00 6.93 25.63
C TYR A 68 -25.53 5.86 24.66
N LEU A 69 -24.65 5.05 24.07
CA LEU A 69 -25.05 3.88 23.32
C LEU A 69 -25.66 2.84 24.26
N SER A 70 -26.98 2.95 24.45
CA SER A 70 -27.72 1.94 25.22
C SER A 70 -27.83 0.64 24.41
N ARG A 71 -28.22 -0.47 25.09
CA ARG A 71 -28.46 -1.78 24.47
C ARG A 71 -29.50 -1.78 23.35
N ALA A 72 -30.19 -0.68 23.13
CA ALA A 72 -31.35 -0.57 22.26
C ALA A 72 -31.04 0.10 20.90
N CYS A 73 -30.01 -0.33 20.19
CA CYS A 73 -29.82 0.03 18.79
C CYS A 73 -29.67 -1.23 17.94
N ALA A 74 -30.42 -1.31 16.85
CA ALA A 74 -30.47 -2.48 15.98
C ALA A 74 -30.76 -2.11 14.53
N ARG A 75 -30.22 -2.89 13.59
CA ARG A 75 -30.64 -2.91 12.19
C ARG A 75 -32.01 -3.58 12.11
N VAL A 76 -32.98 -2.94 11.46
CA VAL A 76 -34.39 -3.40 11.48
C VAL A 76 -34.81 -4.02 10.17
N ALA A 77 -34.31 -3.52 9.04
CA ALA A 77 -34.51 -4.07 7.70
C ALA A 77 -33.52 -3.39 6.74
N GLY A 78 -33.07 -4.08 5.71
CA GLY A 78 -32.22 -3.57 4.64
C GLY A 78 -31.49 -2.25 4.96
N GLN A 79 -32.07 -1.14 4.56
CA GLN A 79 -31.49 0.20 4.68
C GLN A 79 -31.84 0.94 5.99
N SER A 80 -32.33 0.26 7.03
CA SER A 80 -32.93 0.93 8.19
C SER A 80 -32.29 0.52 9.51
N TYR A 81 -32.12 1.51 10.42
CA TYR A 81 -31.55 1.35 11.74
C TYR A 81 -32.35 2.08 12.81
N ILE A 82 -32.46 1.50 14.01
CA ILE A 82 -33.16 2.09 15.15
C ILE A 82 -32.19 2.41 16.27
N PHE A 83 -32.36 3.59 16.88
CA PHE A 83 -31.73 3.98 18.13
C PHE A 83 -32.77 4.39 19.15
N THR A 84 -32.63 3.94 20.38
CA THR A 84 -33.42 4.44 21.49
C THR A 84 -32.54 5.32 22.39
N ILE A 85 -32.94 6.55 22.59
CA ILE A 85 -32.25 7.56 23.37
C ILE A 85 -33.29 8.16 24.33
N ASP A 86 -33.03 8.11 25.63
CA ASP A 86 -33.87 8.75 26.66
C ASP A 86 -35.39 8.56 26.43
N ASN A 87 -35.85 7.33 26.22
CA ASN A 87 -37.25 6.98 25.92
C ASN A 87 -37.77 7.44 24.53
N GLU A 88 -36.94 8.07 23.69
CA GLU A 88 -37.28 8.35 22.30
C GLU A 88 -36.61 7.36 21.35
N THR A 89 -37.38 6.81 20.40
CA THR A 89 -36.82 5.92 19.37
C THR A 89 -36.64 6.69 18.07
N LEU A 90 -35.38 6.78 17.61
CA LEU A 90 -34.99 7.38 16.36
C LEU A 90 -34.88 6.28 15.29
N PHE A 91 -35.42 6.54 14.13
CA PHE A 91 -35.36 5.65 12.98
C PHE A 91 -34.54 6.31 11.88
N PHE A 92 -33.45 5.64 11.47
CA PHE A 92 -32.55 6.08 10.42
C PHE A 92 -32.78 5.27 9.15
N LYS A 93 -32.91 5.94 8.01
CA LYS A 93 -32.94 5.29 6.71
C LYS A 93 -31.73 5.76 5.89
N PHE A 94 -30.93 4.79 5.46
CA PHE A 94 -29.73 4.97 4.64
C PHE A 94 -30.09 4.97 3.15
N GLY A 95 -29.20 5.52 2.32
CA GLY A 95 -29.38 5.56 0.87
C GLY A 95 -29.22 4.18 0.22
N SER A 96 -28.43 3.30 0.85
CA SER A 96 -28.19 1.93 0.37
C SER A 96 -28.10 0.93 1.53
N ASP A 97 -28.22 -0.35 1.19
CA ASP A 97 -28.04 -1.46 2.13
C ASP A 97 -26.60 -1.52 2.64
N ASN A 98 -25.62 -1.26 1.75
CA ASN A 98 -24.20 -1.24 2.09
C ASN A 98 -23.86 -0.14 3.10
N GLU A 99 -24.44 1.05 2.99
CA GLU A 99 -24.26 2.13 3.98
C GLU A 99 -24.83 1.73 5.34
N CYS A 100 -26.01 1.13 5.37
CA CYS A 100 -26.63 0.63 6.59
C CYS A 100 -25.81 -0.51 7.24
N GLN A 101 -25.24 -1.39 6.43
CA GLN A 101 -24.37 -2.46 6.88
C GLN A 101 -23.06 -1.91 7.48
N GLY A 102 -22.41 -0.97 6.79
CA GLY A 102 -21.20 -0.31 7.29
C GLY A 102 -21.45 0.38 8.64
N PHE A 103 -22.59 1.08 8.76
CA PHE A 103 -22.98 1.70 10.02
C PHE A 103 -23.28 0.66 11.13
N HIS A 104 -23.92 -0.46 10.80
CA HIS A 104 -24.17 -1.53 11.74
C HIS A 104 -22.88 -2.15 12.29
N LEU A 105 -21.90 -2.41 11.43
CA LEU A 105 -20.58 -2.91 11.82
C LEU A 105 -19.86 -1.93 12.73
N LEU A 106 -19.89 -0.63 12.41
CA LEU A 106 -19.31 0.42 13.24
C LEU A 106 -19.93 0.42 14.66
N ILE A 107 -21.25 0.42 14.75
CA ILE A 107 -21.96 0.38 16.05
C ILE A 107 -21.65 -0.91 16.81
N SER A 108 -21.52 -2.03 16.11
CA SER A 108 -21.18 -3.32 16.73
C SER A 108 -19.76 -3.32 17.31
N LYS A 109 -18.78 -2.77 16.59
CA LYS A 109 -17.40 -2.56 17.07
C LYS A 109 -17.37 -1.65 18.31
N ILE A 110 -18.06 -0.53 18.27
CA ILE A 110 -18.17 0.40 19.41
C ILE A 110 -18.80 -0.30 20.63
N LYS A 111 -19.87 -1.08 20.44
CA LYS A 111 -20.51 -1.86 21.53
C LYS A 111 -19.61 -2.94 22.11
N ALA A 112 -18.76 -3.52 21.28
CA ALA A 112 -17.76 -4.51 21.70
C ALA A 112 -16.56 -3.88 22.43
N GLY A 113 -16.53 -2.53 22.59
CA GLY A 113 -15.40 -1.82 23.17
C GLY A 113 -14.18 -1.78 22.26
N GLN A 114 -14.34 -2.12 20.97
CA GLN A 114 -13.26 -2.03 19.99
C GLN A 114 -13.06 -0.57 19.59
N SER A 115 -11.81 -0.11 19.64
CA SER A 115 -11.42 1.21 19.17
C SER A 115 -11.75 1.36 17.67
N THR A 116 -12.42 2.47 17.32
CA THR A 116 -12.62 2.86 15.92
C THR A 116 -11.57 3.91 15.58
N SER A 117 -10.38 3.47 15.24
CA SER A 117 -9.33 4.36 14.78
C SER A 117 -9.56 4.77 13.32
N MET A 118 -8.86 5.82 12.87
CA MET A 118 -8.85 6.23 11.45
C MET A 118 -8.40 5.06 10.56
N PHE A 119 -7.44 4.26 11.03
CA PHE A 119 -7.00 3.05 10.33
C PHE A 119 -8.16 2.05 10.12
N THR A 120 -8.95 1.74 11.16
CA THR A 120 -10.07 0.79 11.05
C THR A 120 -11.23 1.30 10.19
N VAL A 121 -11.39 2.61 10.07
CA VAL A 121 -12.40 3.22 9.20
C VAL A 121 -12.03 3.08 7.72
N ARG A 122 -10.75 3.26 7.40
CA ARG A 122 -10.25 3.24 6.02
C ARG A 122 -9.82 1.87 5.51
N THR A 123 -9.75 0.84 6.39
CA THR A 123 -9.17 -0.48 6.08
C THR A 123 -10.15 -1.60 6.40
N GLU A 124 -10.25 -2.58 5.51
CA GLU A 124 -10.97 -3.82 5.78
C GLU A 124 -10.18 -4.72 6.74
N ASP A 125 -10.88 -5.37 7.68
CA ASP A 125 -10.23 -6.22 8.70
C ASP A 125 -9.40 -7.35 8.09
N SER A 126 -9.86 -7.95 6.98
CA SER A 126 -9.13 -9.00 6.26
C SER A 126 -7.82 -8.48 5.65
N SER A 127 -7.85 -7.28 5.06
CA SER A 127 -6.67 -6.63 4.50
C SER A 127 -5.66 -6.29 5.60
N ALA A 128 -6.14 -5.70 6.70
CA ALA A 128 -5.30 -5.37 7.86
C ALA A 128 -4.61 -6.60 8.45
N MET A 129 -5.37 -7.69 8.63
CA MET A 129 -4.83 -8.94 9.19
C MET A 129 -3.72 -9.51 8.31
N GLN A 130 -3.93 -9.61 7.00
CA GLN A 130 -2.92 -10.09 6.05
C GLN A 130 -1.67 -9.19 6.04
N TYR A 131 -1.87 -7.87 6.06
CA TYR A 131 -0.81 -6.87 6.07
C TYR A 131 0.11 -7.02 7.29
N PHE A 132 -0.46 -7.00 8.49
CA PHE A 132 0.34 -7.13 9.71
C PHE A 132 0.94 -8.53 9.90
N GLN A 133 0.28 -9.58 9.39
CA GLN A 133 0.86 -10.92 9.37
C GLN A 133 2.10 -10.97 8.46
N PHE A 134 2.02 -10.39 7.26
CA PHE A 134 3.12 -10.34 6.30
C PHE A 134 4.35 -9.62 6.87
N TYR A 135 4.17 -8.44 7.45
CA TYR A 135 5.26 -7.67 8.06
C TYR A 135 5.76 -8.24 9.39
N GLY A 136 5.02 -9.16 10.01
CA GLY A 136 5.42 -9.90 11.19
C GLY A 136 6.46 -11.00 10.94
N TYR A 137 6.76 -11.36 9.66
CA TYR A 137 7.74 -12.38 9.33
C TYR A 137 9.17 -11.83 9.27
N LEU A 138 10.11 -12.53 9.94
CA LEU A 138 11.55 -12.21 9.88
C LEU A 138 12.10 -12.25 8.45
N SER A 139 11.64 -13.20 7.63
CA SER A 139 12.04 -13.28 6.22
C SER A 139 11.65 -12.02 5.43
N GLN A 140 10.51 -11.41 5.72
CA GLN A 140 10.10 -10.16 5.08
C GLN A 140 10.96 -8.99 5.55
N GLN A 141 11.25 -8.90 6.85
CA GLN A 141 12.17 -7.90 7.40
C GLN A 141 13.57 -8.05 6.80
N GLN A 142 14.06 -9.28 6.68
CA GLN A 142 15.34 -9.58 6.05
C GLN A 142 15.37 -9.11 4.60
N ASN A 143 14.34 -9.41 3.81
CA ASN A 143 14.22 -8.99 2.42
C ASN A 143 14.33 -7.46 2.27
N MET A 144 13.61 -6.69 3.09
CA MET A 144 13.71 -5.23 3.09
C MET A 144 15.08 -4.72 3.55
N MET A 145 15.68 -5.31 4.60
CA MET A 145 16.99 -4.90 5.08
C MET A 145 18.11 -5.22 4.09
N GLN A 146 17.99 -6.30 3.31
CA GLN A 146 18.93 -6.70 2.27
C GLN A 146 18.84 -5.84 1.00
N ASP A 147 17.79 -5.04 0.85
CA ASP A 147 17.82 -3.91 -0.09
C ASP A 147 18.79 -2.85 0.47
N TYR A 148 20.07 -3.03 0.12
CA TYR A 148 21.12 -2.15 0.63
C TYR A 148 21.04 -0.73 0.06
N VAL A 149 20.43 -0.52 -1.11
CA VAL A 149 20.18 0.83 -1.63
C VAL A 149 19.22 1.57 -0.70
N ARG A 150 18.11 0.93 -0.35
CA ARG A 150 17.16 1.44 0.64
C ARG A 150 17.82 1.67 2.00
N THR A 151 18.36 0.61 2.59
CA THR A 151 18.83 0.60 3.99
C THR A 151 20.00 1.56 4.19
N SER A 152 20.99 1.58 3.28
CA SER A 152 22.14 2.50 3.40
C SER A 152 21.77 3.95 3.12
N THR A 153 20.76 4.21 2.26
CA THR A 153 20.30 5.57 2.02
C THR A 153 19.62 6.15 3.26
N TYR A 154 18.77 5.38 3.94
CA TYR A 154 18.20 5.77 5.24
C TYR A 154 19.27 6.00 6.30
N GLN A 155 20.24 5.08 6.40
CA GLN A 155 21.37 5.24 7.33
C GLN A 155 22.13 6.54 7.03
N ARG A 156 22.49 6.77 5.77
CA ARG A 156 23.20 7.98 5.35
C ARG A 156 22.36 9.24 5.63
N ALA A 157 21.06 9.22 5.31
CA ALA A 157 20.18 10.36 5.57
C ALA A 157 20.16 10.77 7.04
N ILE A 158 20.10 9.79 7.95
CA ILE A 158 20.06 10.02 9.40
C ILE A 158 21.44 10.41 9.93
N LEU A 159 22.50 9.66 9.60
CA LEU A 159 23.83 9.87 10.20
C LEU A 159 24.54 11.13 9.65
N THR A 160 24.38 11.45 8.35
CA THR A 160 24.94 12.70 7.80
C THR A 160 24.25 13.94 8.40
N ASN A 161 22.98 13.79 8.74
CA ASN A 161 22.20 14.85 9.39
C ASN A 161 22.09 14.65 10.91
N ALA A 162 23.13 14.10 11.55
CA ALA A 162 23.12 13.81 12.99
C ALA A 162 22.79 15.04 13.87
N ARG A 163 23.04 16.27 13.40
CA ARG A 163 22.66 17.50 14.09
C ARG A 163 21.14 17.61 14.31
N ASP A 164 20.34 17.08 13.38
CA ASP A 164 18.89 17.11 13.47
C ASP A 164 18.37 16.10 14.51
N PHE A 165 19.19 15.09 14.85
CA PHE A 165 18.85 14.02 15.78
C PHE A 165 19.48 14.19 17.17
N LEU A 166 20.60 14.91 17.28
CA LEU A 166 21.34 15.04 18.53
C LEU A 166 20.48 15.66 19.63
N ASP A 167 20.34 14.95 20.75
CA ASP A 167 19.51 15.29 21.91
C ASP A 167 18.00 15.44 21.62
N LYS A 168 17.53 14.97 20.48
CA LYS A 168 16.14 15.03 20.02
C LYS A 168 15.32 13.82 20.44
N VAL A 169 14.00 14.02 20.47
CA VAL A 169 13.01 12.96 20.59
C VAL A 169 12.54 12.58 19.21
N VAL A 170 12.61 11.30 18.89
CA VAL A 170 12.31 10.75 17.55
C VAL A 170 11.14 9.78 17.65
N LEU A 171 10.22 9.83 16.70
CA LEU A 171 9.17 8.84 16.48
C LEU A 171 9.48 8.04 15.22
N ASP A 172 9.60 6.73 15.34
CA ASP A 172 9.74 5.78 14.23
C ASP A 172 8.40 5.11 13.99
N VAL A 173 7.78 5.40 12.85
CA VAL A 173 6.43 4.95 12.48
C VAL A 173 6.52 3.70 11.61
N GLY A 174 5.99 2.56 12.10
CA GLY A 174 6.14 1.27 11.45
C GLY A 174 7.58 0.79 11.54
N ALA A 175 8.11 0.74 12.75
CA ALA A 175 9.53 0.52 13.01
C ALA A 175 10.05 -0.85 12.52
N GLY A 176 9.16 -1.84 12.30
CA GLY A 176 9.55 -3.18 11.89
C GLY A 176 10.55 -3.80 12.86
N SER A 177 11.74 -4.16 12.36
CA SER A 177 12.85 -4.64 13.21
C SER A 177 13.49 -3.57 14.09
N GLY A 178 13.13 -2.29 13.89
CA GLY A 178 13.69 -1.14 14.60
C GLY A 178 14.96 -0.57 13.95
N ILE A 179 15.36 -0.99 12.76
CA ILE A 179 16.63 -0.59 12.16
C ILE A 179 16.79 0.92 12.04
N LEU A 180 15.71 1.66 11.69
CA LEU A 180 15.75 3.12 11.62
C LEU A 180 15.88 3.76 13.01
N SER A 181 15.22 3.18 14.01
CA SER A 181 15.38 3.58 15.42
C SER A 181 16.82 3.45 15.90
N PHE A 182 17.53 2.37 15.50
CA PHE A 182 18.96 2.20 15.79
C PHE A 182 19.81 3.28 15.12
N PHE A 183 19.53 3.64 13.88
CA PHE A 183 20.24 4.74 13.20
C PHE A 183 20.00 6.08 13.89
N ALA A 184 18.77 6.35 14.33
CA ALA A 184 18.46 7.56 15.10
C ALA A 184 19.22 7.61 16.44
N ALA A 185 19.29 6.49 17.16
CA ALA A 185 20.08 6.39 18.38
C ALA A 185 21.59 6.58 18.14
N GLN A 186 22.13 6.03 17.04
CA GLN A 186 23.52 6.23 16.60
C GLN A 186 23.81 7.71 16.26
N ALA A 187 22.81 8.41 15.67
CA ALA A 187 22.90 9.85 15.39
C ALA A 187 22.79 10.74 16.65
N GLY A 188 22.64 10.13 17.84
CA GLY A 188 22.61 10.85 19.11
C GLY A 188 21.22 11.24 19.60
N ALA A 189 20.14 10.63 19.09
CA ALA A 189 18.81 10.87 19.61
C ALA A 189 18.75 10.60 21.13
N ARG A 190 18.11 11.50 21.88
CA ARG A 190 17.90 11.37 23.33
C ARG A 190 16.91 10.26 23.63
N LYS A 191 15.84 10.19 22.86
CA LYS A 191 14.77 9.19 22.98
C LYS A 191 14.21 8.86 21.62
N VAL A 192 13.92 7.57 21.38
CA VAL A 192 13.24 7.07 20.18
C VAL A 192 12.02 6.26 20.61
N TYR A 193 10.86 6.65 20.14
CA TYR A 193 9.63 5.86 20.25
C TYR A 193 9.44 5.06 18.97
N ALA A 194 9.70 3.76 19.04
CA ALA A 194 9.57 2.83 17.92
C ALA A 194 8.18 2.18 17.93
N VAL A 195 7.27 2.64 17.09
CA VAL A 195 5.89 2.15 17.05
C VAL A 195 5.74 1.09 15.95
N GLU A 196 5.30 -0.12 16.34
CA GLU A 196 5.11 -1.24 15.42
C GLU A 196 3.82 -2.00 15.76
N ALA A 197 2.98 -2.19 14.74
CA ALA A 197 1.66 -2.81 14.91
C ALA A 197 1.66 -4.33 14.73
N SER A 198 2.65 -4.88 14.03
CA SER A 198 2.79 -6.31 13.80
C SER A 198 3.46 -7.03 14.99
N SER A 199 3.51 -8.37 14.91
CA SER A 199 4.27 -9.18 15.89
C SER A 199 5.76 -8.89 15.90
N MET A 200 6.29 -8.14 14.91
CA MET A 200 7.68 -7.74 14.85
C MET A 200 8.10 -6.84 16.02
N ALA A 201 7.17 -6.15 16.66
CA ALA A 201 7.43 -5.35 17.86
C ALA A 201 8.18 -6.15 18.96
N HIS A 202 7.87 -7.43 19.15
CA HIS A 202 8.56 -8.28 20.12
C HIS A 202 10.02 -8.54 19.75
N HIS A 203 10.29 -8.72 18.45
CA HIS A 203 11.66 -8.89 17.95
C HIS A 203 12.45 -7.59 18.03
N ALA A 204 11.84 -6.46 17.69
CA ALA A 204 12.46 -5.14 17.85
C ALA A 204 12.86 -4.89 19.32
N GLN A 205 11.97 -5.22 20.26
CA GLN A 205 12.26 -5.07 21.70
C GLN A 205 13.42 -5.97 22.16
N ALA A 206 13.48 -7.21 21.64
CA ALA A 206 14.62 -8.11 21.92
C ALA A 206 15.93 -7.53 21.38
N LEU A 207 15.93 -6.99 20.15
CA LEU A 207 17.10 -6.34 19.56
C LEU A 207 17.54 -5.11 20.35
N VAL A 208 16.61 -4.25 20.78
CA VAL A 208 16.89 -3.07 21.61
C VAL A 208 17.63 -3.48 22.89
N LYS A 209 17.11 -4.51 23.57
CA LYS A 209 17.73 -5.03 24.80
C LYS A 209 19.11 -5.62 24.55
N THR A 210 19.28 -6.44 23.51
CA THR A 210 20.56 -7.09 23.17
C THR A 210 21.63 -6.05 22.82
N ASN A 211 21.23 -4.91 22.25
CA ASN A 211 22.16 -3.82 21.91
C ASN A 211 22.35 -2.80 23.06
N GLY A 212 21.73 -3.02 24.24
CA GLY A 212 21.88 -2.14 25.41
C GLY A 212 21.34 -0.73 25.17
N LEU A 213 20.23 -0.59 24.43
CA LEU A 213 19.62 0.71 24.08
C LEU A 213 18.22 0.89 24.66
N ASP A 214 17.83 0.10 25.65
CA ASP A 214 16.50 0.15 26.29
C ASP A 214 16.25 1.44 27.09
N ASP A 215 17.28 2.18 27.45
CA ASP A 215 17.19 3.52 28.00
C ASP A 215 16.80 4.57 26.93
N ARG A 216 17.21 4.38 25.68
CA ARG A 216 17.02 5.31 24.57
C ARG A 216 15.87 4.95 23.65
N ILE A 217 15.71 3.68 23.29
CA ILE A 217 14.69 3.20 22.35
C ILE A 217 13.59 2.50 23.14
N GLN A 218 12.38 3.03 23.02
CA GLN A 218 11.17 2.44 23.60
C GLN A 218 10.29 1.90 22.48
N VAL A 219 10.14 0.57 22.42
CA VAL A 219 9.21 -0.07 21.47
C VAL A 219 7.79 0.00 22.03
N ILE A 220 6.85 0.48 21.22
CA ILE A 220 5.43 0.58 21.52
C ILE A 220 4.69 -0.31 20.54
N ALA A 221 4.11 -1.42 21.02
CA ALA A 221 3.31 -2.31 20.21
C ALA A 221 1.91 -1.71 20.01
N GLY A 222 1.53 -1.46 18.76
CA GLY A 222 0.23 -0.92 18.41
C GLY A 222 0.26 -0.11 17.12
N LYS A 223 -0.93 0.25 16.64
CA LYS A 223 -1.07 1.14 15.48
C LYS A 223 -0.91 2.58 15.90
N ILE A 224 -0.27 3.39 15.05
CA ILE A 224 -0.05 4.81 15.33
C ILE A 224 -1.36 5.58 15.59
N GLU A 225 -2.45 5.15 14.97
CA GLU A 225 -3.78 5.75 15.14
C GLU A 225 -4.46 5.36 16.46
N GLU A 226 -3.92 4.38 17.20
CA GLU A 226 -4.55 3.78 18.38
C GLU A 226 -3.72 3.94 19.65
N ILE A 227 -2.46 4.40 19.55
CA ILE A 227 -1.56 4.61 20.68
C ILE A 227 -1.56 6.08 21.12
N GLU A 228 -1.00 6.32 22.30
CA GLU A 228 -0.66 7.64 22.80
C GLU A 228 0.83 7.71 23.10
N LEU A 229 1.46 8.85 22.80
CA LEU A 229 2.85 9.13 23.17
C LEU A 229 2.91 9.99 24.44
N PRO A 230 3.94 9.79 25.26
CA PRO A 230 4.08 10.55 26.49
C PRO A 230 4.51 12.00 26.28
N GLU A 231 5.08 12.34 25.13
CA GLU A 231 5.58 13.68 24.79
C GLU A 231 5.53 13.91 23.27
N GLU A 232 5.56 15.18 22.86
CA GLU A 232 5.75 15.56 21.45
C GLU A 232 7.18 15.28 20.99
N VAL A 233 7.34 14.99 19.70
CA VAL A 233 8.60 14.60 19.07
C VAL A 233 9.17 15.71 18.20
N ASP A 234 10.50 15.73 18.07
CA ASP A 234 11.21 16.69 17.23
C ASP A 234 11.28 16.22 15.77
N ILE A 235 11.37 14.90 15.57
CA ILE A 235 11.46 14.27 14.23
C ILE A 235 10.58 13.03 14.18
N ILE A 236 9.95 12.82 13.01
CA ILE A 236 9.28 11.58 12.65
C ILE A 236 10.08 10.92 11.54
N ILE A 237 10.46 9.66 11.74
CA ILE A 237 11.09 8.81 10.72
C ILE A 237 10.15 7.67 10.37
N SER A 238 10.17 7.23 9.11
CA SER A 238 9.40 6.07 8.64
C SER A 238 9.92 5.61 7.28
N GLU A 239 9.59 4.38 6.91
CA GLU A 239 9.68 3.93 5.53
C GLU A 239 8.26 3.54 5.07
N PRO A 240 7.46 4.53 4.62
CA PRO A 240 6.02 4.34 4.39
C PRO A 240 5.65 4.13 2.90
N MET A 241 6.63 3.95 2.01
CA MET A 241 6.40 3.87 0.57
C MET A 241 6.07 2.45 0.14
N GLY A 242 5.01 2.30 -0.65
CA GLY A 242 4.73 1.09 -1.41
C GLY A 242 5.03 1.26 -2.90
N TYR A 243 4.66 0.29 -3.73
CA TYR A 243 4.71 0.44 -5.19
C TYR A 243 3.98 1.70 -5.64
N MET A 244 4.52 2.40 -6.63
CA MET A 244 4.01 3.70 -7.08
C MET A 244 3.89 4.72 -5.95
N LEU A 245 4.78 4.67 -4.94
CA LEU A 245 4.80 5.52 -3.75
C LEU A 245 3.63 5.23 -2.78
N TYR A 246 2.41 5.10 -3.27
CA TYR A 246 1.16 5.17 -2.51
C TYR A 246 0.55 3.82 -2.13
N ASN A 247 0.96 2.70 -2.77
CA ASN A 247 0.41 1.38 -2.41
C ASN A 247 0.59 1.10 -0.92
N GLU A 248 -0.26 0.25 -0.34
CA GLU A 248 -0.33 -0.09 1.08
C GLU A 248 -0.93 0.99 1.97
N ARG A 249 -1.05 2.25 1.51
CA ARG A 249 -1.63 3.38 2.25
C ARG A 249 -0.95 3.65 3.60
N MET A 250 0.33 3.30 3.71
CA MET A 250 1.13 3.56 4.92
C MET A 250 1.46 5.06 5.04
N LEU A 251 1.48 5.81 3.93
CA LEU A 251 1.68 7.26 3.96
C LEU A 251 0.61 7.98 4.79
N GLU A 252 -0.65 7.51 4.81
CA GLU A 252 -1.69 8.09 5.66
C GLU A 252 -1.37 7.89 7.15
N THR A 253 -0.85 6.73 7.54
CA THR A 253 -0.36 6.46 8.90
C THR A 253 0.82 7.37 9.25
N TYR A 254 1.73 7.59 8.30
CA TYR A 254 2.86 8.50 8.45
C TYR A 254 2.42 9.95 8.65
N LEU A 255 1.47 10.44 7.85
CA LEU A 255 0.90 11.78 8.01
C LEU A 255 0.10 11.93 9.32
N HIS A 256 -0.60 10.86 9.74
CA HIS A 256 -1.34 10.84 11.00
C HIS A 256 -0.43 11.10 12.21
N ALA A 257 0.81 10.65 12.16
CA ALA A 257 1.80 10.84 13.22
C ALA A 257 2.17 12.31 13.46
N LYS A 258 1.89 13.22 12.51
CA LYS A 258 2.17 14.66 12.66
C LYS A 258 1.49 15.29 13.87
N LYS A 259 0.42 14.67 14.38
CA LYS A 259 -0.24 15.17 15.62
C LYS A 259 0.68 15.24 16.83
N TRP A 260 1.80 14.49 16.82
CA TRP A 260 2.83 14.55 17.86
C TRP A 260 4.06 15.34 17.46
N LEU A 261 4.13 15.84 16.22
CA LEU A 261 5.29 16.60 15.76
C LEU A 261 5.25 18.02 16.35
N LYS A 262 6.34 18.41 17.02
CA LYS A 262 6.49 19.78 17.53
C LYS A 262 6.42 20.81 16.40
N PRO A 263 6.00 22.05 16.69
CA PRO A 263 6.17 23.15 15.75
C PRO A 263 7.63 23.24 15.29
N ASN A 264 7.86 23.33 13.97
CA ASN A 264 9.18 23.29 13.32
C ASN A 264 9.94 21.95 13.45
N GLY A 265 9.26 20.87 13.83
CA GLY A 265 9.78 19.51 13.71
C GLY A 265 9.94 19.10 12.26
N ASN A 266 10.72 18.04 12.00
CA ASN A 266 11.00 17.56 10.65
C ASN A 266 10.51 16.12 10.44
N MET A 267 10.39 15.70 9.19
CA MET A 267 10.00 14.35 8.78
C MET A 267 11.03 13.76 7.83
N PHE A 268 11.44 12.51 8.07
CA PHE A 268 12.34 11.75 7.22
C PHE A 268 11.67 10.45 6.71
N PRO A 269 11.27 10.37 5.42
CA PRO A 269 11.46 11.36 4.35
C PRO A 269 10.57 12.60 4.51
N THR A 270 11.00 13.72 3.89
CA THR A 270 10.29 15.01 3.93
C THR A 270 9.31 15.15 2.78
N ARG A 271 9.63 14.56 1.62
CA ARG A 271 8.87 14.72 0.37
C ARG A 271 8.94 13.44 -0.46
N GLY A 272 7.84 13.14 -1.17
CA GLY A 272 7.78 12.10 -2.19
C GLY A 272 7.42 12.70 -3.55
N ASP A 273 8.10 12.24 -4.60
CA ASP A 273 7.90 12.63 -6.00
C ASP A 273 7.49 11.38 -6.80
N LEU A 274 6.23 11.29 -7.23
CA LEU A 274 5.78 10.24 -8.15
C LEU A 274 6.06 10.69 -9.58
N HIS A 275 6.83 9.92 -10.32
CA HIS A 275 7.14 10.13 -11.73
C HIS A 275 6.25 9.26 -12.61
N ILE A 276 5.77 9.84 -13.72
CA ILE A 276 4.90 9.19 -14.70
C ILE A 276 5.43 9.48 -16.09
N ALA A 277 5.58 8.46 -16.95
CA ALA A 277 6.01 8.63 -18.33
C ALA A 277 5.28 7.65 -19.27
N PRO A 278 4.93 8.03 -20.51
CA PRO A 278 4.43 7.11 -21.52
C PRO A 278 5.56 6.20 -21.99
N PHE A 279 5.26 4.92 -22.22
CA PHE A 279 6.25 3.95 -22.66
C PHE A 279 5.80 3.13 -23.88
N THR A 280 6.79 2.61 -24.61
CA THR A 280 6.61 1.66 -25.70
C THR A 280 7.26 0.33 -25.32
N ASP A 281 6.50 -0.79 -25.39
CA ASP A 281 6.98 -2.15 -25.17
C ASP A 281 6.01 -3.15 -25.78
N ASP A 282 6.20 -3.47 -27.08
CA ASP A 282 5.38 -4.44 -27.80
C ASP A 282 5.47 -5.83 -27.17
N ALA A 283 6.64 -6.22 -26.68
CA ALA A 283 6.86 -7.54 -26.10
C ALA A 283 6.03 -7.74 -24.82
N LEU A 284 6.02 -6.74 -23.92
CA LEU A 284 5.22 -6.77 -22.70
C LEU A 284 3.72 -6.79 -23.01
N PHE A 285 3.27 -5.94 -23.96
CA PHE A 285 1.86 -5.90 -24.35
C PHE A 285 1.40 -7.25 -24.91
N MET A 286 2.19 -7.82 -25.81
CA MET A 286 1.89 -9.13 -26.41
C MET A 286 1.97 -10.27 -25.38
N GLU A 287 2.85 -10.20 -24.40
CA GLU A 287 2.89 -11.17 -23.30
C GLU A 287 1.56 -11.20 -22.54
N GLN A 288 1.04 -10.05 -22.10
CA GLN A 288 -0.24 -9.98 -21.39
C GLN A 288 -1.42 -10.38 -22.30
N TYR A 289 -1.39 -9.93 -23.56
CA TYR A 289 -2.38 -10.33 -24.55
C TYR A 289 -2.42 -11.85 -24.75
N ASN A 290 -1.25 -12.49 -24.88
CA ASN A 290 -1.15 -13.93 -25.08
C ASN A 290 -1.59 -14.75 -23.86
N LYS A 291 -1.30 -14.25 -22.63
CA LYS A 291 -1.83 -14.85 -21.40
C LYS A 291 -3.36 -14.88 -21.41
N ALA A 292 -3.98 -13.74 -21.72
CA ALA A 292 -5.43 -13.65 -21.83
C ALA A 292 -5.98 -14.50 -23.00
N ASN A 293 -5.24 -14.59 -24.09
CA ASN A 293 -5.62 -15.34 -25.28
C ASN A 293 -5.61 -16.86 -25.07
N PHE A 294 -5.01 -17.37 -24.00
CA PHE A 294 -5.19 -18.76 -23.57
C PHE A 294 -6.67 -19.15 -23.51
N TRP A 295 -7.53 -18.24 -23.08
CA TRP A 295 -8.97 -18.45 -22.92
C TRP A 295 -9.77 -18.40 -24.25
N TYR A 296 -9.08 -18.21 -25.38
CA TYR A 296 -9.73 -18.22 -26.71
C TYR A 296 -9.82 -19.63 -27.34
N GLN A 297 -9.43 -20.66 -26.61
CA GLN A 297 -9.45 -22.03 -27.09
C GLN A 297 -10.87 -22.59 -27.11
N THR A 298 -11.32 -23.04 -28.30
CA THR A 298 -12.64 -23.67 -28.48
C THR A 298 -12.62 -25.17 -28.18
N PHE A 299 -11.44 -25.77 -27.99
CA PHE A 299 -11.28 -27.19 -27.69
C PHE A 299 -10.11 -27.47 -26.75
N PHE A 300 -10.25 -27.08 -25.50
CA PHE A 300 -9.27 -27.38 -24.46
C PHE A 300 -9.71 -28.62 -23.67
N HIS A 301 -9.05 -29.74 -23.91
CA HIS A 301 -9.45 -31.04 -23.33
C HIS A 301 -10.93 -31.38 -23.55
N GLY A 302 -11.50 -31.01 -24.69
CA GLY A 302 -12.91 -31.23 -25.00
C GLY A 302 -13.88 -30.15 -24.53
N VAL A 303 -13.36 -29.03 -23.95
CA VAL A 303 -14.16 -27.92 -23.43
C VAL A 303 -13.88 -26.67 -24.25
N ASP A 304 -14.93 -25.93 -24.60
CA ASP A 304 -14.83 -24.60 -25.19
C ASP A 304 -14.66 -23.55 -24.08
N LEU A 305 -13.54 -22.85 -24.06
CA LEU A 305 -13.20 -21.79 -23.08
C LEU A 305 -13.46 -20.38 -23.61
N SER A 306 -13.88 -20.23 -24.89
CA SER A 306 -13.85 -18.95 -25.61
C SER A 306 -14.74 -17.87 -25.01
N ASP A 307 -15.81 -18.22 -24.29
CA ASP A 307 -16.67 -17.28 -23.57
C ASP A 307 -15.91 -16.49 -22.47
N LEU A 308 -14.82 -17.03 -21.95
CA LEU A 308 -14.03 -16.38 -20.90
C LEU A 308 -12.99 -15.38 -21.44
N ARG A 309 -12.75 -15.33 -22.75
CA ARG A 309 -11.74 -14.45 -23.35
C ARG A 309 -11.87 -12.99 -22.96
N THR A 310 -13.09 -12.46 -23.03
CA THR A 310 -13.34 -11.04 -22.71
C THR A 310 -13.09 -10.75 -21.22
N ALA A 311 -13.48 -11.66 -20.34
CA ALA A 311 -13.22 -11.54 -18.90
C ALA A 311 -11.70 -11.62 -18.61
N ALA A 312 -11.00 -12.55 -19.24
CA ALA A 312 -9.56 -12.71 -19.12
C ALA A 312 -8.79 -11.48 -19.61
N MET A 313 -9.15 -10.92 -20.76
CA MET A 313 -8.54 -9.66 -21.24
C MET A 313 -8.66 -8.54 -20.21
N LYS A 314 -9.85 -8.33 -19.65
CA LYS A 314 -10.06 -7.32 -18.61
C LYS A 314 -9.26 -7.60 -17.35
N GLU A 315 -9.17 -8.86 -16.93
CA GLU A 315 -8.46 -9.25 -15.72
C GLU A 315 -6.94 -9.03 -15.85
N TYR A 316 -6.31 -9.54 -16.90
CA TYR A 316 -4.87 -9.40 -17.13
C TYR A 316 -4.45 -7.94 -17.34
N PHE A 317 -5.26 -7.14 -18.06
CA PHE A 317 -4.95 -5.73 -18.31
C PHE A 317 -5.26 -4.83 -17.11
N ARG A 318 -6.00 -5.31 -16.11
CA ARG A 318 -6.19 -4.61 -14.83
C ARG A 318 -5.04 -4.76 -13.86
N GLN A 319 -4.06 -5.63 -14.13
CA GLN A 319 -2.92 -5.83 -13.26
C GLN A 319 -1.80 -4.83 -13.60
N PRO A 320 -1.40 -3.96 -12.65
CA PRO A 320 -0.13 -3.26 -12.77
C PRO A 320 1.02 -4.26 -12.82
N ILE A 321 2.03 -4.00 -13.62
CA ILE A 321 3.17 -4.89 -13.82
C ILE A 321 4.35 -4.35 -13.04
N VAL A 322 4.79 -5.10 -12.03
CA VAL A 322 5.98 -4.79 -11.22
C VAL A 322 7.17 -5.50 -11.82
N ASP A 323 8.10 -4.72 -12.35
CA ASP A 323 9.31 -5.17 -13.02
C ASP A 323 10.29 -3.99 -13.20
N THR A 324 11.46 -4.26 -13.75
CA THR A 324 12.37 -3.21 -14.21
C THR A 324 12.32 -3.08 -15.73
N PHE A 325 12.66 -1.90 -16.25
CA PHE A 325 12.68 -1.65 -17.69
C PHE A 325 13.79 -0.63 -18.04
N ASP A 326 14.17 -0.60 -19.31
CA ASP A 326 15.13 0.37 -19.82
C ASP A 326 14.45 1.74 -20.02
N ILE A 327 15.02 2.82 -19.47
CA ILE A 327 14.49 4.19 -19.57
C ILE A 327 14.27 4.62 -21.03
N ARG A 328 15.01 4.04 -21.99
CA ARG A 328 14.85 4.31 -23.43
C ARG A 328 13.49 3.86 -23.98
N MET A 329 12.76 3.04 -23.25
CA MET A 329 11.36 2.69 -23.58
C MET A 329 10.39 3.84 -23.31
N CYS A 330 10.78 4.86 -22.53
CA CYS A 330 9.97 6.05 -22.33
C CYS A 330 9.92 6.89 -23.61
N MET A 331 8.71 7.28 -23.99
CA MET A 331 8.46 8.06 -25.22
C MET A 331 8.54 9.57 -24.99
N ALA A 332 8.53 10.02 -23.74
CA ALA A 332 8.63 11.43 -23.35
C ALA A 332 9.34 11.54 -21.99
N LEU A 333 9.71 12.76 -21.60
CA LEU A 333 10.15 13.05 -20.25
C LEU A 333 9.01 12.79 -19.25
N SER A 334 9.36 12.31 -18.06
CA SER A 334 8.37 12.08 -17.02
C SER A 334 7.75 13.38 -16.50
N THR A 335 6.45 13.37 -16.23
CA THR A 335 5.83 14.35 -15.35
C THR A 335 6.01 13.92 -13.89
N ARG A 336 5.95 14.89 -12.98
CA ARG A 336 6.19 14.68 -11.56
C ARG A 336 5.00 15.18 -10.74
N HIS A 337 4.47 14.32 -9.89
CA HIS A 337 3.51 14.71 -8.84
C HIS A 337 4.23 14.71 -7.49
N VAL A 338 4.22 15.85 -6.82
CA VAL A 338 4.95 16.08 -5.57
C VAL A 338 4.00 16.05 -4.39
N VAL A 339 4.36 15.32 -3.34
CA VAL A 339 3.71 15.38 -2.03
C VAL A 339 4.74 15.77 -0.98
N ASP A 340 4.51 16.89 -0.32
CA ASP A 340 5.31 17.35 0.81
C ASP A 340 4.67 16.83 2.10
N PHE A 341 5.37 15.97 2.83
CA PHE A 341 4.83 15.28 4.01
C PHE A 341 4.63 16.20 5.22
N LEU A 342 5.35 17.33 5.27
CA LEU A 342 5.15 18.31 6.34
C LEU A 342 3.83 19.07 6.18
N THR A 343 3.39 19.30 4.95
CA THR A 343 2.20 20.11 4.66
C THR A 343 0.96 19.30 4.26
N ALA A 344 1.13 18.13 3.63
CA ALA A 344 0.03 17.29 3.18
C ALA A 344 -0.81 16.73 4.34
N ASP A 345 -2.11 16.57 4.12
CA ASP A 345 -3.02 15.90 5.04
C ASP A 345 -3.39 14.49 4.57
N GLU A 346 -3.85 13.62 5.47
CA GLU A 346 -4.30 12.25 5.14
C GLU A 346 -5.36 12.25 4.02
N THR A 347 -6.24 13.25 4.01
CA THR A 347 -7.33 13.36 3.02
C THR A 347 -6.85 13.67 1.61
N ASP A 348 -5.68 14.29 1.46
CA ASP A 348 -5.08 14.57 0.15
C ASP A 348 -4.71 13.27 -0.57
N LEU A 349 -4.44 12.20 0.20
CA LEU A 349 -4.08 10.88 -0.33
C LEU A 349 -5.31 10.01 -0.69
N HIS A 350 -6.54 10.44 -0.36
CA HIS A 350 -7.74 9.66 -0.70
C HIS A 350 -8.09 9.72 -2.19
N ARG A 351 -7.76 10.81 -2.84
CA ARG A 351 -7.96 11.04 -4.27
C ARG A 351 -6.80 11.85 -4.83
N ILE A 352 -5.96 11.21 -5.60
CA ILE A 352 -4.79 11.85 -6.23
C ILE A 352 -5.07 11.92 -7.72
N GLU A 353 -5.10 13.12 -8.28
CA GLU A 353 -5.33 13.33 -9.71
C GLU A 353 -4.14 14.07 -10.29
N VAL A 354 -3.47 13.45 -11.27
CA VAL A 354 -2.26 13.95 -11.90
C VAL A 354 -2.56 14.19 -13.37
N PRO A 355 -2.86 15.42 -13.79
CA PRO A 355 -2.96 15.77 -15.18
C PRO A 355 -1.56 15.78 -15.82
N PHE A 356 -1.50 15.45 -17.10
CA PHE A 356 -0.24 15.48 -17.84
C PHE A 356 -0.42 15.91 -19.29
N ARG A 357 0.69 16.40 -19.85
CA ARG A 357 0.90 16.62 -21.28
C ARG A 357 2.31 16.16 -21.61
N PHE A 358 2.43 15.10 -22.39
CA PHE A 358 3.70 14.53 -22.82
C PHE A 358 3.98 14.88 -24.28
N GLU A 359 4.98 15.70 -24.52
CA GLU A 359 5.52 15.92 -25.86
C GLU A 359 6.45 14.76 -26.21
N LEU A 360 6.15 14.04 -27.29
CA LEU A 360 6.84 12.81 -27.62
C LEU A 360 8.20 13.06 -28.24
N LEU A 361 9.23 12.43 -27.70
CA LEU A 361 10.62 12.50 -28.13
C LEU A 361 10.92 11.51 -29.28
N GLN A 362 10.07 10.52 -29.47
CA GLN A 362 10.18 9.49 -30.52
C GLN A 362 8.80 9.07 -31.02
N SER A 363 8.76 8.65 -32.28
CA SER A 363 7.55 8.04 -32.86
C SER A 363 7.43 6.58 -32.41
N GLY A 364 6.23 6.13 -32.11
CA GLY A 364 5.98 4.75 -31.72
C GLY A 364 4.59 4.52 -31.15
N THR A 365 4.32 3.30 -30.74
CA THR A 365 3.08 2.91 -30.09
C THR A 365 3.21 3.09 -28.58
N CYS A 366 2.41 3.95 -28.00
CA CYS A 366 2.30 4.08 -26.55
C CYS A 366 1.45 2.92 -26.01
N HIS A 367 2.06 2.03 -25.25
CA HIS A 367 1.40 0.85 -24.66
C HIS A 367 0.83 1.13 -23.28
N GLY A 368 1.25 2.21 -22.62
CA GLY A 368 0.80 2.54 -21.27
C GLY A 368 1.64 3.62 -20.60
N LEU A 369 1.49 3.71 -19.28
CA LEU A 369 2.25 4.60 -18.43
C LEU A 369 3.16 3.82 -17.48
N ALA A 370 4.41 4.26 -17.35
CA ALA A 370 5.39 3.76 -16.40
C ALA A 370 5.46 4.71 -15.20
N PHE A 371 5.67 4.13 -14.01
CA PHE A 371 5.68 4.82 -12.74
C PHE A 371 6.91 4.42 -11.92
N TRP A 372 7.53 5.42 -11.29
CA TRP A 372 8.57 5.26 -10.27
C TRP A 372 8.49 6.42 -9.31
N PHE A 373 9.25 6.39 -8.24
CA PHE A 373 9.24 7.50 -7.29
C PHE A 373 10.62 7.79 -6.72
N ASP A 374 10.78 9.02 -6.27
CA ASP A 374 11.91 9.49 -5.49
C ASP A 374 11.40 10.00 -4.15
N VAL A 375 12.21 9.89 -3.09
CA VAL A 375 11.92 10.54 -1.82
C VAL A 375 13.12 11.37 -1.36
N LEU A 376 12.82 12.52 -0.79
CA LEU A 376 13.80 13.48 -0.25
C LEU A 376 13.83 13.40 1.27
N PHE A 377 15.02 13.31 1.81
CA PHE A 377 15.34 13.54 3.21
C PHE A 377 15.99 14.94 3.30
N ALA A 378 15.20 15.97 3.65
CA ALA A 378 15.67 17.35 3.74
C ALA A 378 16.29 17.61 5.12
N GLY A 379 17.50 17.14 5.33
CA GLY A 379 18.24 17.40 6.55
C GLY A 379 18.95 18.75 6.54
N SER A 380 19.32 19.24 7.72
CA SER A 380 19.98 20.54 7.91
C SER A 380 21.41 20.58 7.39
N THR A 381 22.08 19.43 7.28
CA THR A 381 23.46 19.31 6.79
C THR A 381 23.48 19.00 5.29
N GLU A 382 22.69 18.01 4.87
CA GLU A 382 22.67 17.53 3.49
C GLU A 382 21.28 17.02 3.10
N HIS A 383 20.87 17.31 1.86
CA HIS A 383 19.69 16.71 1.26
C HIS A 383 20.06 15.37 0.63
N ILE A 384 19.44 14.29 1.10
CA ILE A 384 19.67 12.94 0.61
C ILE A 384 18.43 12.49 -0.18
N TRP A 385 18.66 11.81 -1.29
CA TRP A 385 17.61 11.26 -2.13
C TRP A 385 17.69 9.73 -2.16
N LEU A 386 16.53 9.08 -2.11
CA LEU A 386 16.33 7.69 -2.49
C LEU A 386 15.49 7.68 -3.76
N SER A 387 15.98 7.01 -4.80
CA SER A 387 15.29 6.93 -6.09
C SER A 387 15.00 5.48 -6.47
N THR A 388 13.83 5.25 -7.05
CA THR A 388 13.45 3.98 -7.69
C THR A 388 13.39 4.13 -9.22
N SER A 389 14.03 5.17 -9.78
CA SER A 389 14.14 5.40 -11.21
C SER A 389 14.78 4.22 -11.94
N PRO A 390 14.36 3.89 -13.18
CA PRO A 390 15.01 2.86 -13.99
C PRO A 390 16.47 3.18 -14.35
N THR A 391 16.95 4.40 -14.08
CA THR A 391 18.37 4.82 -14.28
C THR A 391 19.22 4.64 -13.04
N GLU A 392 18.60 4.37 -11.88
CA GLU A 392 19.26 4.22 -10.60
C GLU A 392 19.42 2.74 -10.21
N PRO A 393 20.25 2.41 -9.23
CA PRO A 393 20.38 1.05 -8.73
C PRO A 393 19.04 0.46 -8.30
N LEU A 394 18.81 -0.79 -8.66
CA LEU A 394 17.55 -1.49 -8.41
C LEU A 394 17.25 -1.59 -6.91
N THR A 395 16.01 -1.32 -6.55
CA THR A 395 15.44 -1.48 -5.21
C THR A 395 14.35 -2.55 -5.21
N HIS A 396 13.90 -2.98 -4.03
CA HIS A 396 12.79 -3.94 -3.90
C HIS A 396 11.43 -3.37 -4.36
N TRP A 397 11.31 -2.06 -4.64
CA TRP A 397 10.12 -1.46 -5.26
C TRP A 397 10.06 -1.62 -6.76
N TYR A 398 11.18 -1.94 -7.42
CA TYR A 398 11.24 -2.02 -8.89
C TYR A 398 10.66 -0.75 -9.53
N GLN A 399 10.02 -0.87 -10.68
CA GLN A 399 9.14 0.11 -11.28
C GLN A 399 7.79 -0.53 -11.57
N VAL A 400 6.78 0.29 -11.85
CA VAL A 400 5.43 -0.20 -12.17
C VAL A 400 5.04 0.29 -13.56
N ARG A 401 4.56 -0.63 -14.40
CA ARG A 401 4.01 -0.31 -15.71
C ARG A 401 2.54 -0.68 -15.79
N CYS A 402 1.72 0.24 -16.25
CA CYS A 402 0.28 0.08 -16.40
C CYS A 402 -0.07 0.15 -17.89
N LEU A 403 -0.65 -0.93 -18.43
CA LEU A 403 -1.02 -1.02 -19.85
C LEU A 403 -2.34 -0.29 -20.13
N LEU A 404 -2.45 0.30 -21.30
CA LEU A 404 -3.71 0.75 -21.88
C LEU A 404 -4.49 -0.46 -22.44
N GLU A 405 -5.82 -0.37 -22.48
CA GLU A 405 -6.63 -1.38 -23.15
C GLU A 405 -6.37 -1.40 -24.66
N THR A 406 -6.17 -0.23 -25.25
CA THR A 406 -5.83 -0.05 -26.65
C THR A 406 -4.62 0.87 -26.78
N PRO A 407 -3.48 0.40 -27.31
CA PRO A 407 -2.31 1.24 -27.52
C PRO A 407 -2.57 2.39 -28.51
N ILE A 408 -1.87 3.52 -28.31
CA ILE A 408 -2.00 4.71 -29.17
C ILE A 408 -0.71 4.90 -29.96
N PHE A 409 -0.78 4.86 -31.30
CA PHE A 409 0.34 5.26 -32.15
C PHE A 409 0.42 6.78 -32.24
N ALA A 410 1.60 7.34 -32.00
CA ALA A 410 1.85 8.76 -32.11
C ALA A 410 3.26 9.03 -32.67
N LYS A 411 3.41 10.19 -33.34
CA LYS A 411 4.67 10.60 -33.94
C LYS A 411 5.46 11.51 -33.00
N GLN A 412 6.77 11.56 -33.20
CA GLN A 412 7.65 12.53 -32.54
C GLN A 412 7.09 13.96 -32.72
N GLY A 413 7.12 14.75 -31.65
CA GLY A 413 6.60 16.13 -31.62
C GLY A 413 5.08 16.23 -31.43
N GLN A 414 4.32 15.12 -31.52
CA GLN A 414 2.92 15.12 -31.08
C GLN A 414 2.85 15.02 -29.56
N ALA A 415 1.72 15.43 -28.99
CA ALA A 415 1.51 15.35 -27.55
C ALA A 415 0.42 14.34 -27.17
N LEU A 416 0.69 13.55 -26.12
CA LEU A 416 -0.31 12.79 -25.40
C LEU A 416 -0.76 13.60 -24.18
N VAL A 417 -2.08 13.84 -24.07
CA VAL A 417 -2.68 14.58 -22.97
C VAL A 417 -3.64 13.68 -22.20
N GLY A 418 -3.79 13.94 -20.92
CA GLY A 418 -4.69 13.14 -20.09
C GLY A 418 -4.47 13.31 -18.61
N ARG A 419 -4.86 12.29 -17.86
CA ARG A 419 -4.67 12.25 -16.42
C ARG A 419 -4.51 10.83 -15.91
N VAL A 420 -3.87 10.72 -14.75
CA VAL A 420 -3.94 9.55 -13.88
C VAL A 420 -4.74 9.91 -12.65
N LEU A 421 -5.68 9.05 -12.27
CA LEU A 421 -6.50 9.17 -11.07
C LEU A 421 -6.27 7.94 -10.19
N LEU A 422 -5.74 8.17 -8.98
CA LEU A 422 -5.62 7.15 -7.94
C LEU A 422 -6.74 7.37 -6.92
N LEU A 423 -7.61 6.38 -6.74
CA LEU A 423 -8.66 6.38 -5.73
C LEU A 423 -8.36 5.36 -4.65
N ALA A 424 -8.18 5.85 -3.42
CA ALA A 424 -7.91 5.00 -2.27
C ALA A 424 -9.06 4.03 -1.99
N ASN A 425 -8.75 2.75 -1.77
CA ASN A 425 -9.70 1.71 -1.45
C ASN A 425 -9.45 1.10 -0.07
N LYS A 426 -10.42 0.34 0.46
CA LYS A 426 -10.34 -0.27 1.80
C LYS A 426 -9.41 -1.49 1.87
N ARG A 427 -8.88 -1.94 0.74
CA ARG A 427 -7.90 -3.04 0.66
C ARG A 427 -6.46 -2.55 0.85
N GLN A 428 -6.27 -1.36 1.45
CA GLN A 428 -4.97 -0.70 1.63
C GLN A 428 -4.23 -0.48 0.31
N SER A 429 -4.93 0.02 -0.70
CA SER A 429 -4.39 0.25 -2.03
C SER A 429 -5.22 1.29 -2.79
N TYR A 430 -4.99 1.36 -4.10
CA TYR A 430 -5.66 2.31 -4.99
C TYR A 430 -6.21 1.61 -6.24
N ASP A 431 -7.37 2.08 -6.69
CA ASP A 431 -7.81 1.86 -8.05
C ASP A 431 -7.20 2.96 -8.92
N VAL A 432 -6.46 2.58 -9.96
CA VAL A 432 -5.69 3.51 -10.82
C VAL A 432 -6.37 3.63 -12.17
N THR A 433 -6.96 4.78 -12.45
CA THR A 433 -7.56 5.08 -13.77
C THR A 433 -6.62 5.96 -14.57
N MET A 434 -6.30 5.53 -15.79
CA MET A 434 -5.53 6.28 -16.78
C MET A 434 -6.44 6.67 -17.93
N GLU A 435 -6.39 7.92 -18.35
CA GLU A 435 -7.11 8.45 -19.53
C GLU A 435 -6.11 9.22 -20.38
N LEU A 436 -5.92 8.78 -21.63
CA LEU A 436 -4.98 9.37 -22.58
C LEU A 436 -5.69 9.73 -23.87
N SER A 437 -5.27 10.85 -24.47
CA SER A 437 -5.73 11.29 -25.79
C SER A 437 -4.55 11.81 -26.59
N LEU A 438 -4.57 11.56 -27.89
CA LEU A 438 -3.63 12.23 -28.81
C LEU A 438 -4.16 13.64 -29.09
N GLU A 439 -3.41 14.66 -28.64
CA GLU A 439 -3.83 16.06 -28.69
C GLU A 439 -4.25 16.48 -30.10
N GLY A 440 -5.38 17.18 -30.19
CA GLY A 440 -5.93 17.65 -31.49
C GLY A 440 -6.61 16.58 -32.33
N THR A 441 -6.84 15.37 -31.79
CA THR A 441 -7.53 14.26 -32.47
C THR A 441 -8.64 13.67 -31.60
N ASN A 442 -9.42 12.73 -32.16
CA ASN A 442 -10.40 11.95 -31.42
C ASN A 442 -9.85 10.60 -30.93
N ILE A 443 -8.54 10.37 -31.03
CA ILE A 443 -7.89 9.13 -30.59
C ILE A 443 -7.74 9.17 -29.07
N THR A 444 -8.42 8.28 -28.39
CA THR A 444 -8.41 8.16 -26.94
C THR A 444 -8.21 6.73 -26.50
N SER A 445 -7.60 6.51 -25.36
CA SER A 445 -7.53 5.22 -24.70
C SER A 445 -7.55 5.39 -23.19
N SER A 446 -8.06 4.40 -22.49
CA SER A 446 -8.11 4.40 -21.04
C SER A 446 -7.93 3.00 -20.48
N ASN A 447 -7.65 2.90 -19.20
CA ASN A 447 -7.74 1.66 -18.44
C ASN A 447 -7.92 1.97 -16.95
N THR A 448 -8.53 1.04 -16.20
CA THR A 448 -8.61 1.09 -14.74
C THR A 448 -7.97 -0.16 -14.17
N LEU A 449 -6.89 0.03 -13.40
CA LEU A 449 -6.07 -1.04 -12.85
C LEU A 449 -6.29 -1.16 -11.34
N ASP A 450 -6.07 -2.36 -10.81
CA ASP A 450 -6.14 -2.70 -9.39
C ASP A 450 -4.72 -2.80 -8.82
N LEU A 451 -4.24 -1.75 -8.17
CA LEU A 451 -2.89 -1.72 -7.60
C LEU A 451 -2.70 -2.72 -6.45
N LYS A 452 -3.78 -3.26 -5.87
CA LYS A 452 -3.72 -4.32 -4.86
C LYS A 452 -3.32 -5.67 -5.44
N ASN A 453 -3.54 -5.88 -6.74
CA ASN A 453 -3.30 -7.15 -7.42
C ASN A 453 -2.30 -7.01 -8.59
N PRO A 454 -1.02 -6.62 -8.32
CA PRO A 454 -0.03 -6.49 -9.37
C PRO A 454 0.45 -7.87 -9.87
N TYR A 455 0.93 -7.89 -11.10
CA TYR A 455 1.69 -9.00 -11.66
C TYR A 455 3.20 -8.76 -11.44
N PHE A 456 3.82 -9.64 -10.65
CA PHE A 456 5.26 -9.60 -10.38
C PHE A 456 6.01 -10.37 -11.47
N ARG A 457 6.40 -9.67 -12.54
CA ARG A 457 6.99 -10.28 -13.72
C ARG A 457 8.40 -10.84 -13.45
N TYR A 458 9.12 -10.28 -12.51
CA TYR A 458 10.46 -10.73 -12.11
C TYR A 458 10.45 -12.12 -11.43
N THR A 459 9.29 -12.63 -10.98
CA THR A 459 9.17 -13.93 -10.29
C THR A 459 8.71 -15.06 -11.21
N GLY A 460 8.34 -14.75 -12.46
CA GLY A 460 7.76 -15.71 -13.39
C GLY A 460 8.81 -16.71 -13.93
N ALA A 461 8.64 -18.02 -13.64
CA ALA A 461 9.32 -19.06 -14.37
C ALA A 461 8.55 -19.41 -15.65
N PRO A 462 9.22 -19.79 -16.76
CA PRO A 462 8.55 -20.32 -17.95
C PRO A 462 7.70 -21.53 -17.60
N ALA A 463 6.51 -21.65 -18.19
CA ALA A 463 5.68 -22.85 -18.04
C ALA A 463 6.42 -24.07 -18.58
N VAL A 464 6.64 -25.05 -17.73
CA VAL A 464 7.22 -26.34 -18.13
C VAL A 464 6.07 -27.24 -18.60
N PRO A 465 6.18 -27.93 -19.76
CA PRO A 465 5.19 -28.89 -20.17
C PRO A 465 4.98 -29.96 -19.08
N PRO A 466 3.75 -30.44 -18.87
CA PRO A 466 3.51 -31.52 -17.91
C PRO A 466 4.30 -32.76 -18.31
N PRO A 467 4.79 -33.54 -17.33
CA PRO A 467 5.48 -34.79 -17.62
C PRO A 467 4.57 -35.72 -18.39
N GLY A 468 5.13 -36.41 -19.38
CA GLY A 468 4.40 -37.39 -20.17
C GLY A 468 3.84 -38.54 -19.31
N VAL A 469 3.09 -39.46 -19.93
CA VAL A 469 2.53 -40.65 -19.26
C VAL A 469 3.67 -41.51 -18.74
N ASN A 470 3.76 -41.70 -17.42
CA ASN A 470 4.75 -42.54 -16.76
C ASN A 470 4.05 -43.72 -16.05
N SER A 471 4.65 -44.90 -16.12
CA SER A 471 4.21 -46.10 -15.41
C SER A 471 4.61 -46.11 -13.93
N SER A 472 5.47 -45.16 -13.51
CA SER A 472 5.94 -44.99 -12.15
C SER A 472 5.82 -43.52 -11.71
N SER A 473 5.76 -43.27 -10.41
CA SER A 473 5.77 -41.91 -9.85
C SER A 473 6.99 -41.13 -10.36
N PRO A 474 6.82 -39.87 -10.83
CA PRO A 474 7.94 -39.02 -11.24
C PRO A 474 9.00 -38.84 -10.14
N SER A 475 8.58 -38.79 -8.87
CA SER A 475 9.47 -38.70 -7.73
C SER A 475 10.28 -39.98 -7.52
N GLU A 476 9.66 -41.17 -7.66
CA GLU A 476 10.37 -42.44 -7.60
C GLU A 476 11.39 -42.56 -8.72
N LYS A 477 11.01 -42.18 -9.95
CA LYS A 477 11.93 -42.17 -11.10
C LYS A 477 13.12 -41.25 -10.86
N TYR A 478 12.94 -40.13 -10.21
CA TYR A 478 14.04 -39.22 -9.83
C TYR A 478 15.00 -39.89 -8.85
N TRP A 479 14.50 -40.56 -7.81
CA TRP A 479 15.33 -41.24 -6.83
C TRP A 479 16.04 -42.45 -7.42
N HIS A 480 15.41 -43.23 -8.27
CA HIS A 480 16.05 -44.34 -9.00
C HIS A 480 17.17 -43.86 -9.95
N SER A 481 17.02 -42.68 -10.54
CA SER A 481 18.10 -42.06 -11.33
C SER A 481 19.21 -41.49 -10.43
N SER A 482 18.91 -41.16 -9.16
CA SER A 482 19.86 -40.62 -8.18
C SER A 482 20.68 -41.71 -7.47
N ASP A 483 20.22 -42.96 -7.44
CA ASP A 483 21.00 -44.09 -6.94
C ASP A 483 22.32 -44.28 -7.76
N ALA A 484 22.33 -43.83 -9.01
CA ALA A 484 23.56 -43.74 -9.82
C ALA A 484 24.54 -42.68 -9.27
N VAL A 485 24.07 -41.66 -8.55
CA VAL A 485 24.93 -40.62 -7.91
C VAL A 485 25.58 -41.12 -6.65
N LEU A 486 24.83 -41.86 -5.82
CA LEU A 486 25.34 -42.43 -4.58
C LEU A 486 26.39 -43.50 -4.82
N ASN A 487 26.37 -44.16 -5.99
CA ASN A 487 27.33 -45.17 -6.40
C ASN A 487 28.55 -44.62 -7.17
N GLY A 488 28.79 -43.31 -7.17
CA GLY A 488 30.04 -42.70 -7.66
C GLY A 488 30.23 -42.67 -9.18
N GLN A 489 29.20 -42.85 -9.98
CA GLN A 489 29.29 -42.91 -11.45
C GLN A 489 28.77 -41.69 -12.21
N ARG A 490 28.68 -40.52 -11.60
CA ARG A 490 28.32 -39.28 -12.36
C ARG A 490 29.56 -38.44 -12.66
N ASN A 491 29.75 -38.17 -13.94
CA ASN A 491 30.59 -37.07 -14.39
C ASN A 491 29.90 -35.74 -14.01
N ILE A 492 30.65 -34.86 -13.34
CA ILE A 492 30.19 -33.51 -12.91
C ILE A 492 29.68 -32.64 -14.08
N GLY A 493 29.91 -33.08 -15.35
CA GLY A 493 29.42 -32.38 -16.55
C GLY A 493 27.89 -32.36 -16.76
N ASP A 494 27.18 -33.39 -16.26
CA ASP A 494 25.73 -33.50 -16.52
C ASP A 494 24.83 -32.63 -15.61
N VAL A 495 25.38 -32.17 -14.47
CA VAL A 495 24.67 -31.26 -13.56
C VAL A 495 24.70 -29.82 -14.08
N GLN A 496 25.69 -29.48 -14.91
CA GLN A 496 25.89 -28.14 -15.45
C GLN A 496 24.89 -27.80 -16.58
N GLN A 497 24.28 -28.82 -17.21
CA GLN A 497 23.29 -28.63 -18.27
C GLN A 497 21.91 -28.13 -17.76
N TYR A 498 21.61 -28.31 -16.45
CA TYR A 498 20.38 -27.78 -15.85
C TYR A 498 20.50 -26.33 -15.35
N PHE A 499 21.72 -25.78 -15.32
CA PHE A 499 22.02 -24.43 -14.86
C PHE A 499 22.87 -23.64 -15.87
N ASP A 500 22.58 -23.75 -17.18
CA ASP A 500 23.20 -22.88 -18.16
C ASP A 500 22.50 -21.50 -18.17
N PRO A 501 23.15 -20.45 -17.67
CA PRO A 501 22.59 -19.10 -17.62
C PRO A 501 22.36 -18.50 -19.01
N SER A 502 22.93 -19.08 -20.06
CA SER A 502 22.79 -18.56 -21.43
C SER A 502 21.45 -18.89 -22.07
N THR A 503 20.70 -19.88 -21.54
CA THR A 503 19.38 -20.28 -22.05
C THR A 503 18.20 -19.62 -21.36
N ASN A 504 18.41 -18.98 -20.20
CA ASN A 504 17.34 -18.39 -19.38
C ASN A 504 17.66 -16.92 -19.10
N GLY A 505 17.62 -16.03 -20.00
CA GLY A 505 17.62 -14.56 -19.89
C GLY A 505 17.83 -13.89 -18.52
N ALA A 506 18.48 -14.56 -17.58
CA ALA A 506 18.76 -14.06 -16.23
C ALA A 506 19.97 -13.13 -16.24
N ASN A 507 19.78 -11.96 -15.70
CA ASN A 507 20.78 -10.90 -15.60
C ASN A 507 22.06 -11.39 -14.87
N PRO A 508 23.24 -11.32 -15.49
CA PRO A 508 24.50 -11.79 -14.91
C PRO A 508 24.91 -11.13 -13.58
N SER A 509 24.32 -9.99 -13.23
CA SER A 509 24.60 -9.27 -11.99
C SER A 509 24.09 -10.00 -10.72
N VAL A 510 23.01 -10.77 -10.82
CA VAL A 510 22.45 -11.51 -9.65
C VAL A 510 23.33 -12.73 -9.29
N LEU A 511 23.90 -13.41 -10.29
CA LEU A 511 24.80 -14.53 -10.08
C LEU A 511 26.16 -14.14 -9.46
N LYS A 512 26.65 -12.93 -9.77
CA LYS A 512 27.88 -12.43 -9.13
C LYS A 512 27.71 -12.16 -7.64
N THR A 513 26.52 -11.75 -7.20
CA THR A 513 26.25 -11.49 -5.78
C THR A 513 26.17 -12.77 -4.96
N VAL A 514 25.63 -13.86 -5.50
CA VAL A 514 25.57 -15.15 -4.82
C VAL A 514 26.96 -15.81 -4.73
N MET A 515 27.79 -15.73 -5.78
CA MET A 515 29.15 -16.27 -5.75
C MET A 515 30.10 -15.48 -4.84
N LEU A 516 29.91 -14.18 -4.68
CA LEU A 516 30.73 -13.38 -3.75
C LEU A 516 30.38 -13.66 -2.28
N GLN A 517 29.17 -14.11 -1.97
CA GLN A 517 28.79 -14.53 -0.62
C GLN A 517 29.48 -15.84 -0.21
N ASP A 518 29.64 -16.79 -1.11
CA ASP A 518 30.36 -18.06 -0.82
C ASP A 518 31.85 -17.84 -0.57
N GLU A 519 32.49 -16.91 -1.28
CA GLU A 519 33.90 -16.56 -0.99
C GLU A 519 34.05 -15.75 0.31
N PHE A 520 33.08 -14.93 0.66
CA PHE A 520 33.10 -14.16 1.90
C PHE A 520 32.92 -15.06 3.13
N ILE A 521 32.01 -16.03 3.05
CA ILE A 521 31.81 -17.04 4.12
C ILE A 521 33.04 -17.93 4.28
N LYS A 522 33.68 -18.34 3.20
CA LYS A 522 34.94 -19.09 3.27
C LYS A 522 36.08 -18.31 3.93
N ARG A 523 36.16 -16.99 3.71
CA ARG A 523 37.19 -16.14 4.37
C ARG A 523 36.93 -15.93 5.86
N ILE A 524 35.68 -15.90 6.30
CA ILE A 524 35.33 -15.78 7.73
C ILE A 524 35.61 -17.09 8.47
N CYS A 525 35.38 -18.26 7.86
CA CYS A 525 35.68 -19.56 8.47
C CYS A 525 37.18 -19.88 8.56
N ILE A 526 38.02 -19.28 7.72
CA ILE A 526 39.48 -19.50 7.75
C ILE A 526 40.17 -18.63 8.83
N ASN A 527 39.55 -17.49 9.24
CA ASN A 527 40.14 -16.62 10.26
C ASN A 527 39.78 -16.99 11.72
N GLN A 528 38.98 -18.04 11.95
CA GLN A 528 38.67 -18.51 13.32
C GLN A 528 39.49 -19.72 13.80
N ASN A 529 40.40 -20.24 12.97
CA ASN A 529 41.26 -21.39 13.32
C ASN A 529 42.77 -21.09 13.21
N GLY A 530 43.21 -19.92 13.67
CA GLY A 530 44.61 -19.53 13.67
C GLY A 530 45.07 -18.97 15.00
N ASP A 531 45.47 -19.83 15.89
CA ASP A 531 46.55 -19.89 16.91
C ASP A 531 46.94 -18.66 17.75
N VAL A 532 46.91 -18.95 19.08
CA VAL A 532 47.79 -18.54 20.21
C VAL A 532 48.03 -17.06 20.42
#